data_e314d7c5d14400e02808fc3be18cb15e
#
_entry.id   e314d7c5d14400e02808fc3be18cb15e
#
_cell.length_a   1.000
_cell.length_b   1.000
_cell.length_c   1.000
_cell.angle_alpha   90.00
_cell.angle_beta   90.00
_cell.angle_gamma   90.00
#
_symmetry.space_group_name_H-M   'P 1'
#
loop_
_entity.id
_entity.type
_entity.pdbx_description
1 polymer ?
#
loop_
_entity_poly.entity_id
_entity_poly.type
_entity_poly.pdbx_seq_one_letter_code
_entity_poly.pdbx_strand_id
1 'polypeptide(L)'
;CDVTAAPTLIQKCKDAGNVPIIFFNKEITDYDVINSYENAYQVTSTGGDYGASIQAQMVIDYWKEHPEMDKNGDGKLQLVYLMGDPGHTASQPRCDYLKSTIEDAGIEIDLLAEDTGMWVTATAKEKMDAWVSKYGDEIECCVAGNDAMALGALSAVEAAGFNTDGEESSKYIPIYGIDALPEILSKIESGEITGSVLQDAKTQGQTIVKMAENLTSGKDAVDGIEGVETEEEAKAVRVPYQAITKDNLDLAKSTYE
;
A
#
# COMPACT_ATOMS: atom_id res chain seq x y z
N CYS A 1 9.39 2.51 14.23
CA CYS A 1 10.18 1.66 15.13
C CYS A 1 10.44 0.32 14.43
N ASP A 2 11.59 -0.29 14.64
CA ASP A 2 11.91 -1.61 14.11
C ASP A 2 11.08 -2.66 14.89
N VAL A 3 10.44 -3.59 14.20
CA VAL A 3 9.65 -4.66 14.83
C VAL A 3 10.48 -5.54 15.76
N THR A 4 11.79 -5.64 15.54
CA THR A 4 12.74 -6.37 16.41
C THR A 4 12.86 -5.76 17.81
N ALA A 5 12.43 -4.51 18.01
CA ALA A 5 12.39 -3.87 19.31
C ALA A 5 11.16 -4.28 20.17
N ALA A 6 10.17 -4.96 19.58
CA ALA A 6 8.93 -5.30 20.27
C ALA A 6 9.12 -6.09 21.55
N PRO A 7 9.96 -7.15 21.62
CA PRO A 7 10.19 -7.88 22.89
C PRO A 7 10.71 -6.98 24.01
N THR A 8 11.64 -6.06 23.67
CA THR A 8 12.21 -5.12 24.65
C THR A 8 11.18 -4.11 25.14
N LEU A 9 10.33 -3.60 24.25
CA LEU A 9 9.25 -2.67 24.61
C LEU A 9 8.18 -3.34 25.47
N ILE A 10 7.79 -4.56 25.13
CA ILE A 10 6.88 -5.38 25.93
C ILE A 10 7.45 -5.60 27.33
N GLN A 11 8.73 -5.95 27.45
CA GLN A 11 9.35 -6.16 28.77
C GLN A 11 9.33 -4.89 29.62
N LYS A 12 9.63 -3.74 29.02
CA LYS A 12 9.54 -2.45 29.71
C LYS A 12 8.13 -2.13 30.21
N CYS A 13 7.11 -2.48 29.44
CA CYS A 13 5.72 -2.28 29.87
C CYS A 13 5.33 -3.21 31.04
N LYS A 14 5.79 -4.46 31.03
CA LYS A 14 5.65 -5.38 32.16
C LYS A 14 6.31 -4.82 33.42
N ASP A 15 7.57 -4.38 33.32
CA ASP A 15 8.36 -3.84 34.45
C ASP A 15 7.78 -2.54 34.98
N ALA A 16 7.10 -1.75 34.16
CA ALA A 16 6.44 -0.51 34.53
C ALA A 16 5.07 -0.69 35.26
N GLY A 17 4.72 -1.91 35.63
CA GLY A 17 3.45 -2.21 36.32
C GLY A 17 2.35 -2.69 35.38
N ASN A 18 2.71 -3.44 34.37
CA ASN A 18 1.78 -4.02 33.36
C ASN A 18 1.02 -2.95 32.55
N VAL A 19 1.72 -1.91 32.11
CA VAL A 19 1.15 -0.86 31.25
C VAL A 19 0.77 -1.45 29.88
N PRO A 20 -0.45 -1.25 29.38
CA PRO A 20 -0.82 -1.67 28.03
C PRO A 20 0.06 -1.03 26.95
N ILE A 21 0.33 -1.77 25.89
CA ILE A 21 1.05 -1.28 24.71
C ILE A 21 0.27 -1.58 23.45
N ILE A 22 0.15 -0.59 22.57
CA ILE A 22 -0.49 -0.71 21.26
C ILE A 22 0.57 -0.42 20.21
N PHE A 23 0.95 -1.44 19.44
CA PHE A 23 1.79 -1.28 18.25
C PHE A 23 0.92 -0.86 17.08
N PHE A 24 1.48 -0.15 16.11
CA PHE A 24 0.71 0.27 14.95
C PHE A 24 1.56 0.37 13.67
N ASN A 25 0.92 0.33 12.53
CA ASN A 25 1.47 0.40 11.17
C ASN A 25 2.32 -0.84 10.81
N LYS A 26 3.51 -0.99 11.40
CA LYS A 26 4.35 -2.17 11.16
C LYS A 26 3.86 -3.34 12.00
N GLU A 27 3.36 -4.36 11.32
CA GLU A 27 2.87 -5.56 11.98
C GLU A 27 3.99 -6.38 12.61
N ILE A 28 3.77 -6.84 13.83
CA ILE A 28 4.58 -7.87 14.47
C ILE A 28 4.01 -9.22 14.00
N THR A 29 4.69 -9.85 13.05
CA THR A 29 4.27 -11.12 12.44
C THR A 29 4.72 -12.34 13.23
N ASP A 30 5.65 -12.17 14.17
CA ASP A 30 5.99 -13.19 15.18
C ASP A 30 4.95 -13.12 16.30
N TYR A 31 3.90 -13.93 16.17
CA TYR A 31 2.77 -13.91 17.11
C TYR A 31 3.16 -14.41 18.50
N ASP A 32 4.22 -15.19 18.66
CA ASP A 32 4.74 -15.55 19.98
C ASP A 32 5.22 -14.31 20.75
N VAL A 33 5.78 -13.32 20.05
CA VAL A 33 6.20 -12.05 20.65
C VAL A 33 4.99 -11.26 21.15
N ILE A 34 3.99 -11.02 20.32
CA ILE A 34 2.81 -10.22 20.72
C ILE A 34 1.99 -10.95 21.80
N ASN A 35 1.89 -12.28 21.71
CA ASN A 35 1.16 -13.10 22.68
C ASN A 35 1.93 -13.33 23.98
N SER A 36 3.22 -13.01 24.05
CA SER A 36 4.02 -13.06 25.28
C SER A 36 3.51 -12.11 26.37
N TYR A 37 2.63 -11.18 26.05
CA TYR A 37 2.08 -10.19 26.97
C TYR A 37 0.59 -9.99 26.76
N GLU A 38 -0.20 -10.18 27.81
CA GLU A 38 -1.67 -10.08 27.79
C GLU A 38 -2.12 -8.69 27.31
N ASN A 39 -1.44 -7.61 27.78
CA ASN A 39 -1.78 -6.23 27.50
C ASN A 39 -1.03 -5.65 26.28
N ALA A 40 -0.54 -6.50 25.36
CA ALA A 40 -0.01 -6.07 24.08
C ALA A 40 -1.06 -6.24 22.99
N TYR A 41 -1.20 -5.22 22.16
CA TYR A 41 -2.16 -5.15 21.04
C TYR A 41 -1.46 -4.54 19.83
N GLN A 42 -2.06 -4.71 18.64
CA GLN A 42 -1.64 -3.99 17.45
C GLN A 42 -2.82 -3.50 16.62
N VAL A 43 -2.64 -2.34 15.98
CA VAL A 43 -3.57 -1.74 15.04
C VAL A 43 -2.84 -1.60 13.71
N THR A 44 -3.30 -2.32 12.70
CA THR A 44 -2.70 -2.32 11.36
C THR A 44 -3.79 -2.27 10.31
N SER A 45 -3.43 -2.13 9.04
CA SER A 45 -4.35 -2.51 7.97
C SER A 45 -4.38 -4.04 7.82
N THR A 46 -5.39 -4.57 7.15
CA THR A 46 -5.43 -5.99 6.76
C THR A 46 -4.20 -6.29 5.93
N GLY A 47 -3.28 -7.10 6.40
CA GLY A 47 -2.02 -7.58 5.78
C GLY A 47 -1.45 -6.85 4.56
N GLY A 48 -0.17 -6.83 4.38
CA GLY A 48 0.44 -6.22 3.18
C GLY A 48 0.03 -6.91 1.88
N ASP A 49 -0.26 -8.18 1.95
CA ASP A 49 -0.82 -9.04 0.90
C ASP A 49 -2.20 -8.58 0.43
N TYR A 50 -3.11 -8.26 1.35
CA TYR A 50 -4.47 -7.84 1.01
C TYR A 50 -4.50 -6.50 0.28
N GLY A 51 -3.72 -5.51 0.74
CA GLY A 51 -3.57 -4.23 0.03
C GLY A 51 -3.01 -4.39 -1.37
N ALA A 52 -2.06 -5.30 -1.56
CA ALA A 52 -1.50 -5.62 -2.87
C ALA A 52 -2.50 -6.35 -3.78
N SER A 53 -3.34 -7.23 -3.23
CA SER A 53 -4.39 -7.90 -4.00
C SER A 53 -5.44 -6.90 -4.51
N ILE A 54 -5.81 -5.89 -3.69
CA ILE A 54 -6.69 -4.79 -4.13
C ILE A 54 -6.01 -3.97 -5.23
N GLN A 55 -4.73 -3.65 -5.08
CA GLN A 55 -3.96 -2.93 -6.10
C GLN A 55 -3.89 -3.74 -7.40
N ALA A 56 -3.64 -5.05 -7.31
CA ALA A 56 -3.64 -5.95 -8.44
C ALA A 56 -5.00 -6.02 -9.13
N GLN A 57 -6.11 -6.04 -8.38
CA GLN A 57 -7.44 -6.04 -8.96
C GLN A 57 -7.70 -4.80 -9.80
N MET A 58 -7.26 -3.60 -9.36
CA MET A 58 -7.35 -2.38 -10.17
C MET A 58 -6.56 -2.50 -11.48
N VAL A 59 -5.35 -3.10 -11.44
CA VAL A 59 -4.55 -3.36 -12.64
C VAL A 59 -5.27 -4.32 -13.58
N ILE A 60 -5.83 -5.42 -13.04
CA ILE A 60 -6.55 -6.44 -13.80
C ILE A 60 -7.79 -5.85 -14.49
N ASP A 61 -8.57 -5.04 -13.77
CA ASP A 61 -9.78 -4.43 -14.29
C ASP A 61 -9.43 -3.46 -15.40
N TYR A 62 -8.43 -2.60 -15.19
CA TYR A 62 -7.96 -1.65 -16.19
C TYR A 62 -7.41 -2.35 -17.43
N TRP A 63 -6.59 -3.39 -17.29
CA TRP A 63 -6.06 -4.19 -18.40
C TRP A 63 -7.17 -4.82 -19.26
N LYS A 64 -8.24 -5.31 -18.62
CA LYS A 64 -9.39 -5.90 -19.33
C LYS A 64 -10.26 -4.87 -20.05
N GLU A 65 -10.38 -3.68 -19.47
CA GLU A 65 -11.18 -2.59 -20.03
C GLU A 65 -10.46 -1.81 -21.13
N HIS A 66 -9.10 -1.86 -21.13
CA HIS A 66 -8.22 -1.12 -22.02
C HIS A 66 -7.29 -2.04 -22.82
N PRO A 67 -7.81 -2.81 -23.80
CA PRO A 67 -6.98 -3.73 -24.60
C PRO A 67 -5.88 -3.02 -25.42
N GLU A 68 -5.97 -1.70 -25.61
CA GLU A 68 -4.92 -0.85 -26.21
C GLU A 68 -3.67 -0.71 -25.33
N MET A 69 -3.75 -1.14 -24.07
CA MET A 69 -2.60 -1.15 -23.14
C MET A 69 -1.60 -2.25 -23.48
N ASP A 70 -2.01 -3.31 -24.14
CA ASP A 70 -1.12 -4.29 -24.79
C ASP A 70 -0.51 -3.65 -26.05
N LYS A 71 0.50 -2.78 -25.83
CA LYS A 71 1.06 -1.90 -26.87
C LYS A 71 1.81 -2.68 -27.94
N ASN A 72 2.37 -3.82 -27.58
CA ASN A 72 3.11 -4.68 -28.49
C ASN A 72 2.27 -5.83 -29.07
N GLY A 73 1.06 -6.10 -28.54
CA GLY A 73 0.11 -7.10 -28.97
C GLY A 73 0.51 -8.53 -28.65
N ASP A 74 1.34 -8.76 -27.61
CA ASP A 74 1.81 -10.09 -27.23
C ASP A 74 0.94 -10.78 -26.17
N GLY A 75 -0.04 -10.07 -25.61
CA GLY A 75 -0.98 -10.57 -24.62
C GLY A 75 -0.40 -10.66 -23.21
N LYS A 76 0.77 -10.05 -22.96
CA LYS A 76 1.42 -9.98 -21.66
C LYS A 76 1.41 -8.55 -21.15
N LEU A 77 1.48 -8.40 -19.83
CA LEU A 77 1.60 -7.09 -19.18
C LEU A 77 3.08 -6.76 -18.95
N GLN A 78 3.61 -5.79 -19.68
CA GLN A 78 4.97 -5.28 -19.49
C GLN A 78 5.01 -4.34 -18.27
N LEU A 79 5.35 -4.93 -17.12
CA LEU A 79 5.28 -4.32 -15.80
C LEU A 79 6.64 -3.80 -15.32
N VAL A 80 6.64 -2.62 -14.70
CA VAL A 80 7.73 -2.18 -13.80
C VAL A 80 7.20 -2.03 -12.37
N TYR A 81 7.98 -2.48 -11.38
CA TYR A 81 7.58 -2.48 -9.97
C TYR A 81 8.58 -1.76 -9.06
N LEU A 82 8.08 -0.79 -8.29
CA LEU A 82 8.83 -0.07 -7.27
C LEU A 82 8.53 -0.64 -5.89
N MET A 83 9.46 -1.45 -5.36
CA MET A 83 9.36 -2.05 -4.04
C MET A 83 9.72 -1.05 -2.94
N GLY A 84 9.16 -1.22 -1.76
CA GLY A 84 9.52 -0.45 -0.57
C GLY A 84 10.86 -0.85 0.05
N ASP A 85 11.12 -0.38 1.28
CA ASP A 85 12.29 -0.81 2.08
C ASP A 85 12.23 -2.32 2.32
N PRO A 86 13.24 -3.09 1.90
CA PRO A 86 13.28 -4.55 2.09
C PRO A 86 13.22 -4.97 3.56
N GLY A 87 13.60 -4.10 4.50
CA GLY A 87 13.49 -4.34 5.94
C GLY A 87 12.08 -4.12 6.51
N HIS A 88 11.11 -3.70 5.69
CA HIS A 88 9.73 -3.51 6.12
C HIS A 88 8.88 -4.75 5.81
N THR A 89 8.09 -5.20 6.79
CA THR A 89 7.29 -6.43 6.70
C THR A 89 6.26 -6.44 5.55
N ALA A 90 5.84 -5.29 5.06
CA ALA A 90 4.90 -5.19 3.94
C ALA A 90 5.58 -5.16 2.55
N SER A 91 6.91 -4.94 2.44
CA SER A 91 7.57 -4.74 1.14
C SER A 91 7.47 -5.96 0.24
N GLN A 92 7.99 -7.09 0.70
CA GLN A 92 7.99 -8.33 -0.08
C GLN A 92 6.57 -8.87 -0.30
N PRO A 93 5.69 -8.96 0.73
CA PRO A 93 4.30 -9.37 0.52
C PRO A 93 3.56 -8.52 -0.52
N ARG A 94 3.69 -7.20 -0.52
CA ARG A 94 3.06 -6.35 -1.54
C ARG A 94 3.51 -6.70 -2.96
N CYS A 95 4.79 -6.98 -3.15
CA CYS A 95 5.34 -7.39 -4.44
C CYS A 95 4.81 -8.76 -4.88
N ASP A 96 4.90 -9.76 -4.00
CA ASP A 96 4.57 -11.15 -4.32
C ASP A 96 3.06 -11.32 -4.59
N TYR A 97 2.22 -10.76 -3.74
CA TYR A 97 0.76 -10.86 -3.89
C TYR A 97 0.21 -10.04 -5.05
N LEU A 98 0.81 -8.90 -5.39
CA LEU A 98 0.47 -8.20 -6.62
C LEU A 98 0.64 -9.11 -7.84
N LYS A 99 1.84 -9.66 -7.99
CA LYS A 99 2.17 -10.50 -9.15
C LYS A 99 1.33 -11.77 -9.20
N SER A 100 1.24 -12.49 -8.08
CA SER A 100 0.43 -13.72 -8.04
C SER A 100 -1.05 -13.47 -8.32
N THR A 101 -1.62 -12.38 -7.81
CA THR A 101 -3.03 -12.04 -8.07
C THR A 101 -3.29 -11.73 -9.56
N ILE A 102 -2.37 -11.03 -10.22
CA ILE A 102 -2.46 -10.75 -11.67
C ILE A 102 -2.33 -12.04 -12.48
N GLU A 103 -1.36 -12.89 -12.14
CA GLU A 103 -1.14 -14.18 -12.81
C GLU A 103 -2.30 -15.16 -12.60
N ASP A 104 -2.87 -15.22 -11.39
CA ASP A 104 -4.05 -16.02 -11.07
C ASP A 104 -5.30 -15.58 -11.87
N ALA A 105 -5.37 -14.32 -12.27
CA ALA A 105 -6.41 -13.79 -13.16
C ALA A 105 -6.18 -14.15 -14.64
N GLY A 106 -5.10 -14.86 -14.94
CA GLY A 106 -4.75 -15.34 -16.29
C GLY A 106 -4.00 -14.32 -17.15
N ILE A 107 -3.45 -13.26 -16.53
CA ILE A 107 -2.62 -12.26 -17.20
C ILE A 107 -1.15 -12.61 -16.96
N GLU A 108 -0.41 -12.93 -18.03
CA GLU A 108 1.02 -13.19 -17.96
C GLU A 108 1.77 -11.86 -17.77
N ILE A 109 2.67 -11.81 -16.78
CA ILE A 109 3.50 -10.63 -16.53
C ILE A 109 4.85 -10.79 -17.23
N ASP A 110 5.23 -9.80 -18.05
CA ASP A 110 6.61 -9.58 -18.47
C ASP A 110 7.22 -8.49 -17.57
N LEU A 111 7.97 -8.90 -16.54
CA LEU A 111 8.57 -7.99 -15.58
C LEU A 111 9.80 -7.32 -16.15
N LEU A 112 9.65 -6.13 -16.74
CA LEU A 112 10.76 -5.37 -17.34
C LEU A 112 11.78 -4.92 -16.32
N ALA A 113 11.33 -4.48 -15.14
CA ALA A 113 12.20 -4.04 -14.06
C ALA A 113 11.52 -4.08 -12.69
N GLU A 114 12.32 -4.37 -11.67
CA GLU A 114 11.96 -4.31 -10.27
C GLU A 114 13.14 -3.82 -9.45
N ASP A 115 12.95 -2.84 -8.59
CA ASP A 115 13.98 -2.38 -7.66
C ASP A 115 13.32 -1.66 -6.48
N THR A 116 14.09 -1.40 -5.42
CA THR A 116 13.57 -0.70 -4.26
C THR A 116 13.61 0.81 -4.42
N GLY A 117 12.46 1.47 -4.19
CA GLY A 117 12.33 2.91 -4.05
C GLY A 117 12.39 3.38 -2.59
N MET A 118 12.57 2.45 -1.62
CA MET A 118 12.77 2.75 -0.20
C MET A 118 11.66 3.59 0.44
N TRP A 119 10.42 3.53 -0.08
CA TRP A 119 9.29 4.39 0.29
C TRP A 119 9.51 5.89 0.00
N VAL A 120 10.51 6.25 -0.81
CA VAL A 120 10.97 7.63 -1.02
C VAL A 120 10.76 8.09 -2.45
N THR A 121 10.07 9.21 -2.63
CA THR A 121 9.77 9.81 -3.94
C THR A 121 11.03 10.01 -4.81
N ALA A 122 12.09 10.57 -4.23
CA ALA A 122 13.32 10.86 -4.98
C ALA A 122 14.03 9.59 -5.48
N THR A 123 14.09 8.54 -4.62
CA THR A 123 14.70 7.26 -5.00
C THR A 123 13.89 6.56 -6.08
N ALA A 124 12.56 6.56 -5.93
CA ALA A 124 11.65 5.99 -6.92
C ALA A 124 11.75 6.71 -8.28
N LYS A 125 11.84 8.06 -8.26
CA LYS A 125 12.05 8.85 -9.46
C LYS A 125 13.33 8.45 -10.17
N GLU A 126 14.45 8.35 -9.45
CA GLU A 126 15.75 7.97 -10.02
C GLU A 126 15.69 6.58 -10.70
N LYS A 127 15.01 5.60 -10.08
CA LYS A 127 14.80 4.28 -10.67
C LYS A 127 13.96 4.36 -11.94
N MET A 128 12.83 5.07 -11.87
CA MET A 128 11.92 5.20 -12.99
C MET A 128 12.52 6.01 -14.14
N ASP A 129 13.31 7.05 -13.90
CA ASP A 129 14.09 7.78 -14.94
C ASP A 129 14.98 6.81 -15.75
N ALA A 130 15.65 5.88 -15.06
CA ALA A 130 16.48 4.88 -15.71
C ALA A 130 15.65 3.87 -16.52
N TRP A 131 14.50 3.45 -16.00
CA TRP A 131 13.61 2.49 -16.67
C TRP A 131 12.93 3.10 -17.90
N VAL A 132 12.42 4.31 -17.80
CA VAL A 132 11.83 5.02 -18.93
C VAL A 132 12.88 5.25 -20.03
N SER A 133 14.11 5.61 -19.65
CA SER A 133 15.21 5.75 -20.61
C SER A 133 15.57 4.44 -21.31
N LYS A 134 15.39 3.30 -20.65
CA LYS A 134 15.73 1.98 -21.19
C LYS A 134 14.61 1.36 -21.99
N TYR A 135 13.39 1.44 -21.48
CA TYR A 135 12.25 0.69 -22.01
C TYR A 135 11.24 1.59 -22.74
N GLY A 136 11.11 2.87 -22.33
CA GLY A 136 10.24 3.84 -23.00
C GLY A 136 8.80 3.34 -23.21
N ASP A 137 8.42 3.26 -24.49
CA ASP A 137 7.08 2.82 -24.91
C ASP A 137 6.78 1.34 -24.60
N GLU A 138 7.77 0.52 -24.24
CA GLU A 138 7.54 -0.86 -23.84
C GLU A 138 6.85 -0.97 -22.46
N ILE A 139 6.91 0.08 -21.63
CA ILE A 139 6.28 0.06 -20.30
C ILE A 139 4.77 0.22 -20.47
N GLU A 140 4.01 -0.75 -20.00
CA GLU A 140 2.55 -0.77 -20.05
C GLU A 140 1.90 -0.50 -18.70
N CYS A 141 2.60 -0.76 -17.60
CA CYS A 141 2.13 -0.47 -16.25
C CYS A 141 3.28 -0.22 -15.29
N CYS A 142 3.09 0.74 -14.39
CA CYS A 142 3.97 0.98 -13.25
C CYS A 142 3.20 0.80 -11.95
N VAL A 143 3.67 -0.12 -11.10
CA VAL A 143 3.09 -0.29 -9.77
C VAL A 143 4.13 0.06 -8.72
N ALA A 144 3.72 0.89 -7.77
CA ALA A 144 4.54 1.31 -6.65
C ALA A 144 3.95 0.80 -5.33
N GLY A 145 4.80 0.33 -4.44
CA GLY A 145 4.40 -0.18 -3.13
C GLY A 145 3.83 0.89 -2.19
N ASN A 146 3.98 2.20 -2.53
CA ASN A 146 3.29 3.31 -1.88
C ASN A 146 3.16 4.54 -2.80
N ASP A 147 2.36 5.52 -2.37
CA ASP A 147 2.06 6.74 -3.11
C ASP A 147 3.27 7.67 -3.29
N ALA A 148 4.14 7.75 -2.29
CA ALA A 148 5.36 8.58 -2.42
C ALA A 148 6.23 8.10 -3.57
N MET A 149 6.33 6.78 -3.76
CA MET A 149 7.05 6.20 -4.89
C MET A 149 6.27 6.34 -6.21
N ALA A 150 4.93 6.23 -6.18
CA ALA A 150 4.09 6.48 -7.37
C ALA A 150 4.24 7.91 -7.89
N LEU A 151 4.29 8.91 -7.00
CA LEU A 151 4.57 10.32 -7.35
C LEU A 151 5.97 10.50 -7.95
N GLY A 152 6.95 9.74 -7.44
CA GLY A 152 8.29 9.70 -8.01
C GLY A 152 8.29 9.14 -9.44
N ALA A 153 7.58 8.04 -9.64
CA ALA A 153 7.39 7.42 -10.95
C ALA A 153 6.70 8.38 -11.93
N LEU A 154 5.60 9.02 -11.51
CA LEU A 154 4.88 10.01 -12.30
C LEU A 154 5.83 11.13 -12.76
N SER A 155 6.59 11.71 -11.82
CA SER A 155 7.53 12.78 -12.17
C SER A 155 8.59 12.36 -13.19
N ALA A 156 9.01 11.09 -13.21
CA ALA A 156 9.96 10.57 -14.19
C ALA A 156 9.32 10.39 -15.56
N VAL A 157 8.11 9.80 -15.61
CA VAL A 157 7.42 9.56 -16.89
C VAL A 157 7.00 10.88 -17.56
N GLU A 158 6.52 11.85 -16.76
CA GLU A 158 6.19 13.20 -17.26
C GLU A 158 7.42 13.91 -17.85
N ALA A 159 8.57 13.84 -17.19
CA ALA A 159 9.82 14.41 -17.69
C ALA A 159 10.27 13.79 -19.03
N ALA A 160 9.87 12.55 -19.28
CA ALA A 160 10.13 11.84 -20.55
C ALA A 160 9.00 12.04 -21.60
N GLY A 161 7.95 12.80 -21.26
CA GLY A 161 6.84 13.10 -22.16
C GLY A 161 5.74 12.04 -22.22
N PHE A 162 5.63 11.22 -21.16
CA PHE A 162 4.48 10.32 -20.92
C PHE A 162 3.50 10.99 -19.97
N ASN A 163 2.28 10.50 -19.90
CA ASN A 163 1.19 10.95 -19.00
C ASN A 163 0.90 12.48 -19.05
N THR A 164 1.30 13.18 -20.12
CA THR A 164 1.12 14.63 -20.26
C THR A 164 -0.14 15.01 -21.05
N ASP A 165 -0.69 14.07 -21.83
CA ASP A 165 -1.77 14.31 -22.79
C ASP A 165 -3.08 13.59 -22.38
N GLY A 166 -3.15 13.14 -21.11
CA GLY A 166 -4.31 12.43 -20.56
C GLY A 166 -4.29 10.92 -20.81
N GLU A 167 -5.25 10.25 -20.21
CA GLU A 167 -5.34 8.79 -20.12
C GLU A 167 -5.57 8.09 -21.47
N GLU A 168 -6.19 8.78 -22.44
CA GLU A 168 -6.43 8.25 -23.78
C GLU A 168 -5.22 8.34 -24.72
N SER A 169 -4.12 8.88 -24.25
CA SER A 169 -2.89 9.00 -25.03
C SER A 169 -2.17 7.64 -25.13
N SER A 170 -1.66 7.31 -26.31
CA SER A 170 -0.79 6.14 -26.50
C SER A 170 0.51 6.19 -25.67
N LYS A 171 0.84 7.35 -25.11
CA LYS A 171 1.94 7.56 -24.18
C LYS A 171 1.52 7.51 -22.72
N TYR A 172 0.31 7.10 -22.44
CA TYR A 172 -0.12 6.89 -21.07
C TYR A 172 0.48 5.59 -20.50
N ILE A 173 0.98 5.67 -19.29
CA ILE A 173 1.44 4.55 -18.49
C ILE A 173 0.60 4.56 -17.22
N PRO A 174 -0.32 3.61 -17.01
CA PRO A 174 -1.06 3.47 -15.75
C PRO A 174 -0.10 3.35 -14.58
N ILE A 175 -0.33 4.17 -13.55
CA ILE A 175 0.47 4.19 -12.32
C ILE A 175 -0.45 3.95 -11.13
N TYR A 176 -0.03 3.04 -10.24
CA TYR A 176 -0.77 2.69 -9.04
C TYR A 176 0.10 2.85 -7.79
N GLY A 177 -0.53 3.34 -6.71
CA GLY A 177 0.09 3.50 -5.39
C GLY A 177 -0.66 2.77 -4.29
N ILE A 178 -0.23 2.98 -3.05
CA ILE A 178 -0.91 2.62 -1.80
C ILE A 178 -0.70 3.79 -0.83
N ASP A 179 -1.67 4.18 -0.09
CA ASP A 179 -1.88 5.10 1.01
C ASP A 179 -3.05 6.06 0.75
N ALA A 180 -3.34 6.39 -0.51
CA ALA A 180 -4.31 7.39 -0.97
C ALA A 180 -4.08 8.78 -0.37
N LEU A 181 -2.81 9.25 -0.41
CA LEU A 181 -2.42 10.57 0.09
C LEU A 181 -3.12 11.72 -0.66
N PRO A 182 -3.37 12.89 -0.02
CA PRO A 182 -4.04 14.01 -0.69
C PRO A 182 -3.43 14.42 -2.02
N GLU A 183 -2.11 14.37 -2.15
CA GLU A 183 -1.41 14.69 -3.40
C GLU A 183 -1.73 13.68 -4.51
N ILE A 184 -1.76 12.39 -4.17
CA ILE A 184 -2.13 11.33 -5.11
C ILE A 184 -3.59 11.46 -5.56
N LEU A 185 -4.52 11.80 -4.63
CA LEU A 185 -5.92 12.00 -4.96
C LEU A 185 -6.11 13.09 -6.02
N SER A 186 -5.34 14.17 -5.94
CA SER A 186 -5.35 15.23 -6.96
C SER A 186 -4.86 14.72 -8.31
N LYS A 187 -3.87 13.81 -8.33
CA LYS A 187 -3.32 13.22 -9.54
C LYS A 187 -4.26 12.17 -10.17
N ILE A 188 -5.03 11.46 -9.34
CA ILE A 188 -6.09 10.57 -9.83
C ILE A 188 -7.23 11.40 -10.43
N GLU A 189 -7.62 12.50 -9.77
CA GLU A 189 -8.68 13.39 -10.25
C GLU A 189 -8.34 14.00 -11.61
N SER A 190 -7.08 14.38 -11.84
CA SER A 190 -6.60 14.92 -13.11
C SER A 190 -6.32 13.85 -14.19
N GLY A 191 -6.31 12.55 -13.82
CA GLY A 191 -6.04 11.45 -14.75
C GLY A 191 -4.55 11.23 -15.03
N GLU A 192 -3.66 11.77 -14.21
CA GLU A 192 -2.20 11.55 -14.32
C GLU A 192 -1.77 10.24 -13.64
N ILE A 193 -2.52 9.80 -12.64
CA ILE A 193 -2.38 8.51 -11.93
C ILE A 193 -3.69 7.75 -12.01
N THR A 194 -3.63 6.44 -12.20
CA THR A 194 -4.80 5.59 -12.43
C THR A 194 -5.54 5.25 -11.13
N GLY A 195 -4.81 4.97 -10.05
CA GLY A 195 -5.43 4.62 -8.78
C GLY A 195 -4.45 4.46 -7.63
N SER A 196 -5.00 4.37 -6.44
CA SER A 196 -4.28 4.06 -5.20
C SER A 196 -5.13 3.19 -4.28
N VAL A 197 -4.51 2.59 -3.28
CA VAL A 197 -5.22 1.84 -2.24
C VAL A 197 -5.20 2.67 -0.96
N LEU A 198 -6.38 3.01 -0.44
CA LEU A 198 -6.50 3.74 0.82
C LEU A 198 -6.02 2.87 1.99
N GLN A 199 -5.01 3.37 2.69
CA GLN A 199 -4.65 2.95 4.04
C GLN A 199 -5.16 4.01 5.02
N ASP A 200 -6.35 3.78 5.59
CA ASP A 200 -7.08 4.79 6.37
C ASP A 200 -6.40 5.10 7.70
N ALA A 201 -5.48 6.07 7.67
CA ALA A 201 -4.73 6.55 8.83
C ALA A 201 -5.64 7.23 9.87
N LYS A 202 -6.76 7.85 9.47
CA LYS A 202 -7.73 8.47 10.39
C LYS A 202 -8.41 7.40 11.23
N THR A 203 -8.96 6.36 10.60
CA THR A 203 -9.58 5.24 11.31
C THR A 203 -8.58 4.50 12.18
N GLN A 204 -7.35 4.26 11.71
CA GLN A 204 -6.29 3.69 12.55
C GLN A 204 -6.01 4.54 13.78
N GLY A 205 -5.83 5.85 13.61
CA GLY A 205 -5.58 6.79 14.71
C GLY A 205 -6.73 6.82 15.73
N GLN A 206 -7.97 6.89 15.26
CA GLN A 206 -9.16 6.86 16.11
C GLN A 206 -9.28 5.54 16.88
N THR A 207 -9.00 4.42 16.21
CA THR A 207 -8.97 3.09 16.83
C THR A 207 -7.95 3.04 17.96
N ILE A 208 -6.71 3.50 17.72
CA ILE A 208 -5.65 3.53 18.74
C ILE A 208 -6.08 4.33 19.96
N VAL A 209 -6.61 5.54 19.76
CA VAL A 209 -7.08 6.41 20.86
C VAL A 209 -8.20 5.71 21.63
N LYS A 210 -9.19 5.17 20.94
CA LYS A 210 -10.32 4.49 21.58
C LYS A 210 -9.88 3.25 22.37
N MET A 211 -8.98 2.44 21.81
CA MET A 211 -8.38 1.31 22.54
C MET A 211 -7.65 1.77 23.81
N ALA A 212 -6.87 2.83 23.72
CA ALA A 212 -6.16 3.39 24.90
C ALA A 212 -7.13 3.86 25.99
N GLU A 213 -8.23 4.53 25.63
CA GLU A 213 -9.29 4.92 26.54
C GLU A 213 -9.97 3.70 27.20
N ASN A 214 -10.29 2.68 26.42
CA ASN A 214 -10.90 1.44 26.92
C ASN A 214 -9.98 0.75 27.92
N LEU A 215 -8.72 0.51 27.54
CA LEU A 215 -7.73 -0.17 28.37
C LEU A 215 -7.46 0.58 29.70
N THR A 216 -7.38 1.92 29.68
CA THR A 216 -7.19 2.73 30.90
C THR A 216 -8.41 2.77 31.77
N SER A 217 -9.61 2.51 31.23
CA SER A 217 -10.87 2.43 31.94
C SER A 217 -11.23 1.01 32.39
N GLY A 218 -10.35 0.04 32.16
CA GLY A 218 -10.60 -1.38 32.53
C GLY A 218 -11.67 -2.08 31.69
N LYS A 219 -11.91 -1.58 30.49
CA LYS A 219 -12.83 -2.18 29.51
C LYS A 219 -12.07 -3.12 28.57
N ASP A 220 -12.82 -3.90 27.79
CA ASP A 220 -12.27 -4.63 26.64
C ASP A 220 -11.65 -3.65 25.64
N ALA A 221 -10.48 -4.02 25.08
CA ALA A 221 -9.70 -3.14 24.19
C ALA A 221 -10.52 -2.62 23.00
N VAL A 222 -11.40 -3.46 22.46
CA VAL A 222 -12.18 -3.16 21.24
C VAL A 222 -13.62 -2.71 21.52
N ASP A 223 -13.99 -2.46 22.79
CA ASP A 223 -15.35 -2.05 23.17
C ASP A 223 -15.78 -0.78 22.43
N GLY A 224 -16.87 -0.89 21.64
CA GLY A 224 -17.46 0.22 20.89
C GLY A 224 -16.60 0.73 19.73
N ILE A 225 -15.72 -0.09 19.17
CA ILE A 225 -15.00 0.18 17.92
C ILE A 225 -15.74 -0.50 16.77
N GLU A 226 -16.08 0.25 15.74
CA GLU A 226 -16.82 -0.19 14.57
C GLU A 226 -15.98 0.01 13.28
N GLY A 227 -16.32 -0.71 12.20
CA GLY A 227 -15.66 -0.57 10.89
C GLY A 227 -14.25 -1.18 10.82
N VAL A 228 -13.92 -2.06 11.77
CA VAL A 228 -12.64 -2.75 11.85
C VAL A 228 -12.85 -4.26 11.99
N GLU A 229 -11.84 -5.03 11.65
CA GLU A 229 -11.81 -6.47 11.86
C GLU A 229 -10.88 -6.80 13.03
N THR A 230 -11.19 -7.85 13.79
CA THR A 230 -10.34 -8.31 14.90
C THR A 230 -9.78 -9.68 14.60
N GLU A 231 -8.49 -9.85 14.84
CA GLU A 231 -7.79 -11.13 14.69
C GLU A 231 -7.12 -11.49 16.02
N GLU A 232 -7.69 -12.50 16.70
CA GLU A 232 -7.28 -12.89 18.06
C GLU A 232 -5.83 -13.41 18.11
N GLU A 233 -5.42 -14.25 17.15
CA GLU A 233 -4.10 -14.85 17.11
C GLU A 233 -3.00 -13.80 16.99
N ALA A 234 -3.23 -12.78 16.19
CA ALA A 234 -2.33 -11.63 15.99
C ALA A 234 -2.50 -10.54 17.05
N LYS A 235 -3.52 -10.63 17.91
CA LYS A 235 -3.98 -9.52 18.78
C LYS A 235 -4.11 -8.20 18.02
N ALA A 236 -4.61 -8.30 16.79
CA ALA A 236 -4.68 -7.20 15.83
C ALA A 236 -6.11 -6.67 15.70
N VAL A 237 -6.20 -5.35 15.60
CA VAL A 237 -7.37 -4.65 15.06
C VAL A 237 -6.99 -4.20 13.66
N ARG A 238 -7.72 -4.68 12.66
CA ARG A 238 -7.46 -4.49 11.24
C ARG A 238 -8.38 -3.42 10.66
N VAL A 239 -7.78 -2.38 10.12
CA VAL A 239 -8.50 -1.37 9.32
C VAL A 239 -8.43 -1.78 7.86
N PRO A 240 -9.57 -2.06 7.19
CA PRO A 240 -9.57 -2.55 5.82
C PRO A 240 -8.93 -1.57 4.83
N TYR A 241 -8.22 -2.10 3.85
CA TYR A 241 -7.81 -1.36 2.67
C TYR A 241 -8.99 -1.16 1.71
N GLN A 242 -8.96 -0.08 0.92
CA GLN A 242 -9.99 0.21 -0.07
C GLN A 242 -9.37 0.71 -1.38
N ALA A 243 -9.85 0.21 -2.52
CA ALA A 243 -9.43 0.72 -3.83
C ALA A 243 -9.94 2.15 -4.04
N ILE A 244 -9.08 3.03 -4.49
CA ILE A 244 -9.41 4.43 -4.84
C ILE A 244 -9.07 4.67 -6.29
N THR A 245 -10.08 5.02 -7.04
CA THR A 245 -10.02 5.43 -8.44
C THR A 245 -10.72 6.79 -8.61
N LYS A 246 -10.81 7.28 -9.82
CA LYS A 246 -11.50 8.54 -10.13
C LYS A 246 -12.98 8.53 -9.71
N ASP A 247 -13.61 7.34 -9.68
CA ASP A 247 -15.04 7.18 -9.42
C ASP A 247 -15.43 7.30 -7.95
N ASN A 248 -14.46 7.15 -7.02
CA ASN A 248 -14.74 7.09 -5.58
C ASN A 248 -13.79 7.94 -4.73
N LEU A 249 -13.19 8.97 -5.29
CA LEU A 249 -12.24 9.87 -4.61
C LEU A 249 -12.75 10.43 -3.27
N ASP A 250 -14.05 10.71 -3.16
CA ASP A 250 -14.66 11.26 -1.93
C ASP A 250 -14.48 10.34 -0.74
N LEU A 251 -14.39 9.03 -0.97
CA LEU A 251 -14.13 8.06 0.08
C LEU A 251 -12.81 8.35 0.79
N ALA A 252 -11.73 8.56 0.02
CA ALA A 252 -10.43 8.87 0.58
C ALA A 252 -10.31 10.33 1.04
N LYS A 253 -10.90 11.30 0.31
CA LYS A 253 -10.90 12.72 0.72
C LYS A 253 -11.50 12.93 2.10
N SER A 254 -12.56 12.18 2.45
CA SER A 254 -13.22 12.25 3.76
C SER A 254 -12.32 11.83 4.93
N THR A 255 -11.25 11.09 4.68
CA THR A 255 -10.30 10.70 5.73
C THR A 255 -9.37 11.84 6.15
N TYR A 256 -9.27 12.91 5.34
CA TYR A 256 -8.41 14.06 5.57
C TYR A 256 -9.17 15.33 6.04
N GLU A 257 -10.47 15.25 6.14
CA GLU A 257 -11.36 16.28 6.71
C GLU A 257 -11.61 16.01 8.21
#